data_cd02c9c5a49cec756541859a35dc7947
#
_entry.id   cd02c9c5a49cec756541859a35dc7947
#
_cell.length_a   1.000
_cell.length_b   1.000
_cell.length_c   1.000
_cell.angle_alpha   90.00
_cell.angle_beta   90.00
_cell.angle_gamma   90.00
#
_symmetry.space_group_name_H-M   'P 1'
#
loop_
_entity.id
_entity.type
_entity.pdbx_description
1 polymer ?
#
loop_
_entity_poly.entity_id
_entity_poly.type
_entity_poly.pdbx_seq_one_letter_code
_entity_poly.pdbx_strand_id
1 'polypeptide(L)'
;MAKMIERIINVERVEDLICVFGSFDENIKRIEEELEVSIINRGTDLRITGDEEAADKAARTLEGLLALAAKGELIDEQRVRYLLTLVKEGNESQVNQIAKDVVCITAKGKPIKAKTVGQQNYMKAILKNTVTLGVGPAGTGKTYLAVAAAVAAFRERTVNRIILTRPAVEAGERLGFLPGDLQNKVDPYLRPLYDALYDMLGAETFQKYQERGSIEVAPLAYMRGRTLDDSFIILDEAQNTTKEQMKMFLTRLGFGSKIVITGDVTQIDLPGDKVSGLKDALQVLEGVKDIAICKLTSADVVRHALVQEIINAYERAERKVQAPKPAYNADKKNRRKK
;
A
#
# COMPACT_ATOMS: atom_id res chain seq x y z
N MET A 1 -5.42 15.86 -37.65
CA MET A 1 -4.10 16.29 -37.18
C MET A 1 -4.33 16.83 -35.77
N ALA A 2 -3.68 16.28 -34.78
CA ALA A 2 -3.73 16.79 -33.42
C ALA A 2 -3.17 18.22 -33.39
N LYS A 3 -3.81 19.08 -32.64
CA LYS A 3 -3.44 20.51 -32.57
C LYS A 3 -2.34 20.65 -31.52
N MET A 4 -1.10 20.83 -31.98
CA MET A 4 0.02 21.13 -31.09
C MET A 4 -0.19 22.50 -30.44
N ILE A 5 -0.12 22.54 -29.11
CA ILE A 5 -0.21 23.76 -28.32
C ILE A 5 1.00 23.95 -27.43
N GLU A 6 1.22 25.18 -26.97
CA GLU A 6 2.20 25.50 -25.93
C GLU A 6 1.44 25.96 -24.67
N ARG A 7 1.81 25.39 -23.51
CA ARG A 7 1.41 25.87 -22.18
C ARG A 7 2.62 26.41 -21.45
N ILE A 8 2.44 27.48 -20.69
CA ILE A 8 3.51 28.12 -19.91
C ILE A 8 3.09 28.15 -18.46
N ILE A 9 3.96 27.63 -17.60
CA ILE A 9 3.82 27.70 -16.14
C ILE A 9 4.92 28.59 -15.62
N ASN A 10 4.55 29.64 -14.89
CA ASN A 10 5.51 30.51 -14.21
C ASN A 10 5.81 29.99 -12.81
N VAL A 11 7.10 29.84 -12.48
CA VAL A 11 7.56 29.30 -11.19
C VAL A 11 8.15 30.45 -10.37
N GLU A 12 7.59 30.65 -9.17
CA GLU A 12 8.01 31.76 -8.30
C GLU A 12 9.39 31.56 -7.67
N ARG A 13 9.76 30.30 -7.41
CA ARG A 13 10.99 29.94 -6.68
C ARG A 13 11.81 28.92 -7.45
N VAL A 14 13.06 29.22 -7.72
CA VAL A 14 13.98 28.33 -8.45
C VAL A 14 14.28 27.05 -7.67
N GLU A 15 14.25 27.09 -6.33
CA GLU A 15 14.45 25.95 -5.48
C GLU A 15 13.36 24.88 -5.66
N ASP A 16 12.11 25.31 -5.82
CA ASP A 16 10.98 24.40 -6.08
C ASP A 16 11.13 23.72 -7.44
N LEU A 17 11.66 24.46 -8.42
CA LEU A 17 11.95 23.94 -9.75
C LEU A 17 13.02 22.84 -9.72
N ILE A 18 14.11 23.07 -9.00
CA ILE A 18 15.18 22.07 -8.80
C ILE A 18 14.62 20.79 -8.15
N CYS A 19 13.75 20.94 -7.13
CA CYS A 19 13.11 19.80 -6.47
C CYS A 19 12.21 19.01 -7.44
N VAL A 20 11.46 19.71 -8.31
CA VAL A 20 10.56 19.06 -9.27
C VAL A 20 11.33 18.36 -10.39
N PHE A 21 12.44 18.92 -10.85
CA PHE A 21 13.27 18.33 -11.90
C PHE A 21 13.92 17.01 -11.45
N GLY A 22 14.34 16.94 -10.18
CA GLY A 22 15.06 15.78 -9.65
C GLY A 22 16.49 15.69 -10.16
N SER A 23 17.17 14.61 -9.83
CA SER A 23 18.55 14.38 -10.27
C SER A 23 18.61 14.15 -11.78
N PHE A 24 19.46 14.92 -12.48
CA PHE A 24 19.62 14.80 -13.94
C PHE A 24 18.31 14.92 -14.75
N ASP A 25 17.35 15.71 -14.27
CA ASP A 25 16.04 15.95 -14.86
C ASP A 25 15.18 14.69 -15.04
N GLU A 26 15.43 13.68 -14.21
CA GLU A 26 14.78 12.35 -14.32
C GLU A 26 13.25 12.42 -14.20
N ASN A 27 12.73 13.34 -13.38
CA ASN A 27 11.30 13.52 -13.19
C ASN A 27 10.65 14.15 -14.43
N ILE A 28 11.31 15.12 -15.04
CA ILE A 28 10.81 15.79 -16.25
C ILE A 28 10.82 14.83 -17.43
N LYS A 29 11.93 14.11 -17.66
CA LYS A 29 12.02 13.09 -18.71
C LYS A 29 10.89 12.07 -18.62
N ARG A 30 10.56 11.65 -17.41
CA ARG A 30 9.44 10.72 -17.19
C ARG A 30 8.09 11.32 -17.58
N ILE A 31 7.85 12.57 -17.22
CA ILE A 31 6.59 13.27 -17.60
C ILE A 31 6.50 13.40 -19.12
N GLU A 32 7.61 13.75 -19.76
CA GLU A 32 7.70 13.86 -21.23
C GLU A 32 7.40 12.51 -21.91
N GLU A 33 8.03 11.44 -21.44
CA GLU A 33 7.84 10.08 -21.98
C GLU A 33 6.41 9.54 -21.75
N GLU A 34 5.83 9.76 -20.57
CA GLU A 34 4.50 9.20 -20.23
C GLU A 34 3.33 9.98 -20.84
N LEU A 35 3.52 11.26 -21.15
CA LEU A 35 2.48 12.12 -21.72
C LEU A 35 2.76 12.52 -23.17
N GLU A 36 3.90 12.12 -23.76
CA GLU A 36 4.32 12.46 -25.12
C GLU A 36 4.36 13.97 -25.36
N VAL A 37 4.95 14.72 -24.43
CA VAL A 37 5.12 16.16 -24.46
C VAL A 37 6.61 16.53 -24.43
N SER A 38 6.96 17.77 -24.80
CA SER A 38 8.29 18.35 -24.57
C SER A 38 8.20 19.47 -23.54
N ILE A 39 9.10 19.45 -22.53
CA ILE A 39 9.14 20.41 -21.44
C ILE A 39 10.49 21.12 -21.43
N ILE A 40 10.48 22.42 -21.66
CA ILE A 40 11.69 23.23 -21.72
C ILE A 40 11.64 24.29 -20.61
N ASN A 41 12.70 24.36 -19.82
CA ASN A 41 12.88 25.42 -18.83
C ASN A 41 13.57 26.66 -19.48
N ARG A 42 12.97 27.82 -19.29
CA ARG A 42 13.57 29.12 -19.66
C ARG A 42 13.48 30.10 -18.48
N GLY A 43 14.49 30.06 -17.64
CA GLY A 43 14.51 30.88 -16.43
C GLY A 43 13.46 30.41 -15.41
N THR A 44 12.43 31.20 -15.18
CA THR A 44 11.31 30.88 -14.29
C THR A 44 10.11 30.28 -15.03
N ASP A 45 10.17 30.18 -16.37
CA ASP A 45 9.06 29.66 -17.18
C ASP A 45 9.31 28.24 -17.61
N LEU A 46 8.36 27.35 -17.33
CA LEU A 46 8.27 26.00 -17.89
C LEU A 46 7.36 26.03 -19.12
N ARG A 47 7.91 25.71 -20.28
CA ARG A 47 7.16 25.62 -21.54
C ARG A 47 6.90 24.17 -21.89
N ILE A 48 5.63 23.84 -22.03
CA ILE A 48 5.14 22.48 -22.32
C ILE A 48 4.56 22.50 -23.73
N THR A 49 5.10 21.69 -24.61
CA THR A 49 4.64 21.62 -26.03
C THR A 49 4.16 20.18 -26.29
N GLY A 50 2.95 20.04 -26.83
CA GLY A 50 2.38 18.74 -27.13
C GLY A 50 0.97 18.86 -27.70
N ASP A 51 0.28 17.71 -27.81
CA ASP A 51 -1.15 17.70 -28.11
C ASP A 51 -1.93 18.38 -26.97
N GLU A 52 -3.06 18.99 -27.27
CA GLU A 52 -3.83 19.83 -26.33
C GLU A 52 -4.14 19.11 -25.02
N GLU A 53 -4.65 17.86 -25.09
CA GLU A 53 -4.97 17.08 -23.90
C GLU A 53 -3.70 16.67 -23.12
N ALA A 54 -2.64 16.30 -23.83
CA ALA A 54 -1.37 15.88 -23.22
C ALA A 54 -0.66 17.06 -22.53
N ALA A 55 -0.62 18.22 -23.18
CA ALA A 55 -0.03 19.45 -22.63
C ALA A 55 -0.80 19.93 -21.38
N ASP A 56 -2.14 19.83 -21.36
CA ASP A 56 -2.95 20.17 -20.20
C ASP A 56 -2.73 19.20 -19.03
N LYS A 57 -2.58 17.90 -19.30
CA LYS A 57 -2.23 16.91 -18.27
C LYS A 57 -0.83 17.16 -17.70
N ALA A 58 0.15 17.46 -18.56
CA ALA A 58 1.50 17.78 -18.12
C ALA A 58 1.55 19.06 -17.27
N ALA A 59 0.80 20.09 -17.66
CA ALA A 59 0.70 21.34 -16.90
C ALA A 59 0.13 21.09 -15.51
N ARG A 60 -0.99 20.35 -15.37
CA ARG A 60 -1.60 20.01 -14.07
C ARG A 60 -0.68 19.16 -13.22
N THR A 61 0.07 18.23 -13.83
CA THR A 61 1.06 17.41 -13.11
C THR A 61 2.17 18.29 -12.52
N LEU A 62 2.74 19.18 -13.31
CA LEU A 62 3.81 20.08 -12.87
C LEU A 62 3.33 21.09 -11.81
N GLU A 63 2.15 21.68 -11.97
CA GLU A 63 1.53 22.54 -10.95
C GLU A 63 1.34 21.83 -9.63
N GLY A 64 0.88 20.56 -9.66
CA GLY A 64 0.75 19.71 -8.48
C GLY A 64 2.09 19.43 -7.80
N LEU A 65 3.14 19.12 -8.58
CA LEU A 65 4.49 18.90 -8.06
C LEU A 65 5.08 20.18 -7.45
N LEU A 66 4.94 21.31 -8.11
CA LEU A 66 5.38 22.61 -7.60
C LEU A 66 4.67 22.99 -6.30
N ALA A 67 3.37 22.75 -6.20
CA ALA A 67 2.61 22.98 -4.98
C ALA A 67 3.06 22.09 -3.80
N LEU A 68 3.55 20.89 -4.07
CA LEU A 68 4.15 20.01 -3.06
C LEU A 68 5.56 20.47 -2.68
N ALA A 69 6.39 20.85 -3.66
CA ALA A 69 7.74 21.37 -3.43
C ALA A 69 7.71 22.66 -2.58
N ALA A 70 6.81 23.60 -2.89
CA ALA A 70 6.61 24.83 -2.12
C ALA A 70 6.25 24.60 -0.64
N LYS A 71 5.68 23.43 -0.30
CA LYS A 71 5.40 22.99 1.08
C LYS A 71 6.58 22.25 1.73
N GLY A 72 7.72 22.15 1.06
CA GLY A 72 8.91 21.44 1.54
C GLY A 72 8.80 19.90 1.46
N GLU A 73 7.88 19.39 0.63
CA GLU A 73 7.74 17.95 0.42
C GLU A 73 8.82 17.45 -0.55
N LEU A 74 9.41 16.30 -0.25
CA LEU A 74 10.36 15.65 -1.15
C LEU A 74 9.64 15.13 -2.40
N ILE A 75 10.10 15.55 -3.58
CA ILE A 75 9.59 15.05 -4.86
C ILE A 75 10.43 13.86 -5.28
N ASP A 76 9.95 12.66 -4.98
CA ASP A 76 10.54 11.39 -5.41
C ASP A 76 9.82 10.83 -6.65
N GLU A 77 10.45 9.87 -7.32
CA GLU A 77 9.90 9.21 -8.51
C GLU A 77 8.48 8.64 -8.29
N GLN A 78 8.22 8.10 -7.10
CA GLN A 78 6.91 7.53 -6.75
C GLN A 78 5.82 8.61 -6.72
N ARG A 79 6.16 9.79 -6.24
CA ARG A 79 5.25 10.93 -6.17
C ARG A 79 4.91 11.48 -7.56
N VAL A 80 5.90 11.53 -8.45
CA VAL A 80 5.69 11.90 -9.86
C VAL A 80 4.75 10.92 -10.54
N ARG A 81 5.01 9.61 -10.44
CA ARG A 81 4.15 8.56 -11.00
C ARG A 81 2.73 8.61 -10.46
N TYR A 82 2.60 8.82 -9.16
CA TYR A 82 1.29 8.91 -8.54
C TYR A 82 0.48 10.11 -9.03
N LEU A 83 1.12 11.28 -9.12
CA LEU A 83 0.49 12.49 -9.68
C LEU A 83 0.07 12.31 -11.14
N LEU A 84 0.93 11.71 -11.96
CA LEU A 84 0.60 11.34 -13.33
C LEU A 84 -0.64 10.46 -13.42
N THR A 85 -0.76 9.48 -12.53
CA THR A 85 -1.94 8.59 -12.46
C THR A 85 -3.19 9.39 -12.09
N LEU A 86 -3.12 10.23 -11.05
CA LEU A 86 -4.25 11.07 -10.62
C LEU A 86 -4.74 12.03 -11.71
N VAL A 87 -3.81 12.65 -12.43
CA VAL A 87 -4.14 13.57 -13.52
C VAL A 87 -4.77 12.81 -14.70
N LYS A 88 -4.26 11.62 -15.04
CA LYS A 88 -4.86 10.75 -16.06
C LYS A 88 -6.29 10.34 -15.71
N GLU A 89 -6.60 10.19 -14.42
CA GLU A 89 -7.92 9.82 -13.90
C GLU A 89 -8.83 11.03 -13.57
N GLY A 90 -8.34 12.27 -13.69
CA GLY A 90 -9.10 13.49 -13.38
C GLY A 90 -9.29 13.77 -11.88
N ASN A 91 -8.43 13.22 -11.03
CA ASN A 91 -8.52 13.27 -9.56
C ASN A 91 -7.48 14.20 -8.91
N GLU A 92 -6.83 15.08 -9.64
CA GLU A 92 -5.72 15.95 -9.20
C GLU A 92 -6.08 16.91 -8.05
N SER A 93 -7.35 17.28 -7.89
CA SER A 93 -7.80 18.15 -6.78
C SER A 93 -7.50 17.57 -5.39
N GLN A 94 -7.24 16.27 -5.29
CA GLN A 94 -6.96 15.57 -4.05
C GLN A 94 -5.49 15.69 -3.60
N VAL A 95 -4.59 16.15 -4.47
CA VAL A 95 -3.15 16.30 -4.20
C VAL A 95 -2.84 17.19 -3.00
N ASN A 96 -3.57 18.29 -2.85
CA ASN A 96 -3.38 19.24 -1.76
C ASN A 96 -3.73 18.69 -0.36
N GLN A 97 -4.45 17.58 -0.27
CA GLN A 97 -4.80 16.93 1.00
C GLN A 97 -3.69 16.01 1.51
N ILE A 98 -2.82 15.51 0.64
CA ILE A 98 -1.77 14.52 0.96
C ILE A 98 -0.60 15.13 1.75
N ALA A 99 -0.37 16.44 1.62
CA ALA A 99 0.81 17.12 2.14
C ALA A 99 0.81 17.39 3.66
N LYS A 100 -0.30 17.19 4.40
CA LYS A 100 -0.47 17.73 5.74
C LYS A 100 -0.24 16.76 6.90
N ASP A 101 -0.37 15.43 6.73
CA ASP A 101 -0.52 14.53 7.86
C ASP A 101 0.68 13.58 8.05
N VAL A 102 1.61 13.97 8.93
CA VAL A 102 2.63 13.05 9.45
C VAL A 102 1.94 12.07 10.41
N VAL A 103 1.95 10.78 10.07
CA VAL A 103 1.37 9.71 10.90
C VAL A 103 2.28 9.38 12.08
N CYS A 104 3.57 9.24 11.79
CA CYS A 104 4.57 8.85 12.77
C CYS A 104 5.96 9.33 12.30
N ILE A 105 6.93 9.41 13.20
CA ILE A 105 8.33 9.65 12.88
C ILE A 105 9.11 8.39 13.19
N THR A 106 9.92 7.91 12.23
CA THR A 106 10.78 6.72 12.40
C THR A 106 11.88 6.98 13.44
N ALA A 107 12.54 5.92 13.90
CA ALA A 107 13.70 6.03 14.80
C ALA A 107 14.85 6.86 14.20
N LYS A 108 14.94 6.95 12.88
CA LYS A 108 15.93 7.75 12.14
C LYS A 108 15.47 9.19 11.86
N GLY A 109 14.36 9.63 12.45
CA GLY A 109 13.81 10.99 12.25
C GLY A 109 13.05 11.21 10.94
N LYS A 110 12.82 10.16 10.13
CA LYS A 110 12.08 10.28 8.87
C LYS A 110 10.56 10.29 9.13
N PRO A 111 9.82 11.29 8.60
CA PRO A 111 8.37 11.33 8.76
C PRO A 111 7.69 10.28 7.87
N ILE A 112 6.74 9.55 8.43
CA ILE A 112 5.84 8.64 7.72
C ILE A 112 4.56 9.39 7.40
N LYS A 113 4.23 9.45 6.11
CA LYS A 113 3.03 10.12 5.59
C LYS A 113 2.29 9.19 4.62
N ALA A 114 0.99 9.37 4.51
CA ALA A 114 0.23 8.77 3.42
C ALA A 114 0.72 9.36 2.08
N LYS A 115 1.10 8.51 1.13
CA LYS A 115 1.64 8.90 -0.18
C LYS A 115 0.55 8.97 -1.26
N THR A 116 -0.60 8.33 -1.02
CA THR A 116 -1.73 8.25 -1.95
C THR A 116 -3.04 8.63 -1.26
N VAL A 117 -4.06 8.93 -2.05
CA VAL A 117 -5.41 9.23 -1.52
C VAL A 117 -6.02 8.02 -0.82
N GLY A 118 -5.84 6.81 -1.39
CA GLY A 118 -6.30 5.57 -0.75
C GLY A 118 -5.65 5.37 0.61
N GLN A 119 -4.32 5.58 0.72
CA GLN A 119 -3.61 5.54 1.99
C GLN A 119 -4.11 6.60 2.99
N GLN A 120 -4.39 7.82 2.51
CA GLN A 120 -4.92 8.89 3.38
C GLN A 120 -6.31 8.55 3.90
N ASN A 121 -7.20 8.03 3.06
CA ASN A 121 -8.52 7.59 3.47
C ASN A 121 -8.44 6.42 4.46
N TYR A 122 -7.50 5.50 4.26
CA TYR A 122 -7.23 4.41 5.19
C TYR A 122 -6.76 4.93 6.56
N MET A 123 -5.83 5.89 6.58
CA MET A 123 -5.39 6.51 7.84
C MET A 123 -6.52 7.24 8.57
N LYS A 124 -7.35 8.01 7.84
CA LYS A 124 -8.53 8.67 8.42
C LYS A 124 -9.52 7.65 9.00
N ALA A 125 -9.71 6.52 8.32
CA ALA A 125 -10.58 5.46 8.79
C ALA A 125 -10.05 4.81 10.07
N ILE A 126 -8.73 4.51 10.17
CA ILE A 126 -8.09 3.99 11.37
C ILE A 126 -8.27 4.94 12.56
N LEU A 127 -8.09 6.25 12.35
CA LEU A 127 -8.25 7.23 13.42
C LEU A 127 -9.69 7.30 13.91
N LYS A 128 -10.66 7.26 13.00
CA LYS A 128 -12.08 7.51 13.29
C LYS A 128 -12.83 6.31 13.84
N ASN A 129 -12.47 5.07 13.46
CA ASN A 129 -13.25 3.88 13.77
C ASN A 129 -12.50 2.95 14.74
N THR A 130 -13.25 2.16 15.51
CA THR A 130 -12.71 1.15 16.41
C THR A 130 -12.16 -0.04 15.64
N VAL A 131 -12.82 -0.47 14.56
CA VAL A 131 -12.34 -1.56 13.71
C VAL A 131 -12.16 -1.05 12.28
N THR A 132 -11.00 -1.31 11.67
CA THR A 132 -10.72 -0.93 10.28
C THR A 132 -10.15 -2.11 9.51
N LEU A 133 -10.79 -2.46 8.38
CA LEU A 133 -10.29 -3.46 7.44
C LEU A 133 -9.63 -2.74 6.25
N GLY A 134 -8.32 -2.88 6.10
CA GLY A 134 -7.53 -2.37 4.98
C GLY A 134 -7.24 -3.48 3.98
N VAL A 135 -7.91 -3.46 2.82
CA VAL A 135 -7.86 -4.53 1.83
C VAL A 135 -7.34 -4.00 0.49
N GLY A 136 -6.42 -4.73 -0.13
CA GLY A 136 -5.89 -4.36 -1.44
C GLY A 136 -4.59 -5.08 -1.77
N PRO A 137 -4.01 -4.79 -2.95
CA PRO A 137 -2.80 -5.48 -3.43
C PRO A 137 -1.60 -5.32 -2.51
N ALA A 138 -0.65 -6.26 -2.61
CA ALA A 138 0.65 -6.13 -1.96
C ALA A 138 1.38 -4.85 -2.41
N GLY A 139 2.10 -4.21 -1.49
CA GLY A 139 2.86 -2.97 -1.77
C GLY A 139 2.06 -1.67 -1.64
N THR A 140 0.78 -1.71 -1.26
CA THR A 140 -0.03 -0.52 -0.96
C THR A 140 0.22 0.07 0.43
N GLY A 141 1.15 -0.50 1.22
CA GLY A 141 1.55 0.02 2.53
C GLY A 141 0.58 -0.25 3.68
N LYS A 142 -0.42 -1.14 3.51
CA LYS A 142 -1.46 -1.43 4.51
C LYS A 142 -0.90 -1.72 5.90
N THR A 143 -0.04 -2.72 5.99
CA THR A 143 0.56 -3.18 7.26
C THR A 143 1.49 -2.12 7.83
N TYR A 144 2.34 -1.52 7.00
CA TYR A 144 3.27 -0.48 7.42
C TYR A 144 2.56 0.75 8.01
N LEU A 145 1.51 1.23 7.37
CA LEU A 145 0.70 2.36 7.85
C LEU A 145 -0.11 2.00 9.11
N ALA A 146 -0.62 0.76 9.21
CA ALA A 146 -1.28 0.29 10.42
C ALA A 146 -0.31 0.27 11.61
N VAL A 147 0.94 -0.21 11.42
CA VAL A 147 1.97 -0.18 12.46
C VAL A 147 2.37 1.26 12.81
N ALA A 148 2.46 2.16 11.82
CA ALA A 148 2.72 3.57 12.07
C ALA A 148 1.62 4.22 12.93
N ALA A 149 0.35 3.92 12.65
CA ALA A 149 -0.78 4.38 13.45
C ALA A 149 -0.74 3.81 14.88
N ALA A 150 -0.38 2.53 15.03
CA ALA A 150 -0.26 1.89 16.33
C ALA A 150 0.84 2.53 17.18
N VAL A 151 2.01 2.78 16.57
CA VAL A 151 3.13 3.45 17.26
C VAL A 151 2.79 4.90 17.63
N ALA A 152 2.07 5.62 16.76
CA ALA A 152 1.58 6.96 17.08
C ALA A 152 0.62 6.93 18.29
N ALA A 153 -0.40 6.08 18.26
CA ALA A 153 -1.37 5.91 19.34
C ALA A 153 -0.70 5.51 20.67
N PHE A 154 0.31 4.64 20.60
CA PHE A 154 1.08 4.22 21.77
C PHE A 154 1.94 5.36 22.35
N ARG A 155 2.60 6.15 21.51
CA ARG A 155 3.37 7.34 21.93
C ARG A 155 2.47 8.43 22.54
N GLU A 156 1.29 8.61 22.00
CA GLU A 156 0.25 9.53 22.50
C GLU A 156 -0.47 9.01 23.74
N ARG A 157 -0.18 7.76 24.17
CA ARG A 157 -0.82 7.08 25.30
C ARG A 157 -2.34 6.93 25.17
N THR A 158 -2.84 6.89 23.94
CA THR A 158 -4.25 6.57 23.68
C THR A 158 -4.51 5.07 23.81
N VAL A 159 -3.44 4.26 23.73
CA VAL A 159 -3.41 2.82 24.05
C VAL A 159 -2.18 2.51 24.90
N ASN A 160 -2.25 1.45 25.69
CA ASN A 160 -1.17 0.99 26.57
C ASN A 160 -0.34 -0.15 25.97
N ARG A 161 -0.85 -0.78 24.90
CA ARG A 161 -0.23 -1.96 24.28
C ARG A 161 -0.38 -1.93 22.77
N ILE A 162 0.60 -2.53 22.08
CA ILE A 162 0.53 -2.85 20.65
C ILE A 162 0.60 -4.37 20.52
N ILE A 163 -0.37 -4.97 19.84
CA ILE A 163 -0.44 -6.41 19.61
C ILE A 163 -0.50 -6.65 18.10
N LEU A 164 0.54 -7.28 17.57
CA LEU A 164 0.60 -7.66 16.16
C LEU A 164 0.47 -9.16 16.04
N THR A 165 -0.43 -9.58 15.17
CA THR A 165 -0.69 -10.99 14.96
C THR A 165 -0.85 -11.32 13.48
N ARG A 166 -0.50 -12.55 13.13
CA ARG A 166 -0.60 -13.08 11.77
C ARG A 166 -1.04 -14.55 11.84
N PRO A 167 -1.91 -15.02 10.93
CA PRO A 167 -2.17 -16.44 10.81
C PRO A 167 -0.88 -17.17 10.44
N ALA A 168 -0.54 -18.21 11.17
CA ALA A 168 0.53 -19.10 10.77
C ALA A 168 -0.02 -19.98 9.64
N VAL A 169 0.24 -19.61 8.40
CA VAL A 169 -0.14 -20.40 7.23
C VAL A 169 1.11 -21.02 6.66
N GLU A 170 1.07 -22.29 6.49
CA GLU A 170 2.06 -23.02 5.71
C GLU A 170 1.62 -22.96 4.24
N ALA A 171 2.37 -22.28 3.40
CA ALA A 171 2.27 -22.41 1.95
C ALA A 171 2.73 -23.83 1.56
N GLY A 172 1.84 -24.83 1.70
CA GLY A 172 2.12 -26.23 1.35
C GLY A 172 3.03 -27.01 2.30
N GLU A 173 3.62 -26.38 3.30
CA GLU A 173 4.47 -27.05 4.30
C GLU A 173 3.72 -27.19 5.63
N ARG A 174 3.67 -28.42 6.17
CA ARG A 174 3.15 -28.64 7.52
C ARG A 174 4.18 -28.15 8.54
N LEU A 175 3.79 -27.32 9.53
CA LEU A 175 4.64 -26.82 10.66
C LEU A 175 5.53 -27.91 11.30
N GLY A 176 5.24 -29.18 11.02
CA GLY A 176 6.02 -30.33 11.45
C GLY A 176 7.42 -30.47 10.85
N PHE A 177 7.74 -29.80 9.73
CA PHE A 177 9.01 -29.98 9.02
C PHE A 177 10.15 -29.05 9.45
N LEU A 178 9.86 -27.94 10.14
CA LEU A 178 10.92 -27.06 10.64
C LEU A 178 11.44 -27.55 11.99
N PRO A 179 12.77 -27.66 12.20
CA PRO A 179 13.34 -28.00 13.50
C PRO A 179 13.16 -26.84 14.49
N GLY A 180 12.90 -27.18 15.76
CA GLY A 180 12.73 -26.20 16.84
C GLY A 180 11.36 -26.21 17.48
N ASP A 181 11.17 -25.40 18.53
CA ASP A 181 9.89 -25.20 19.18
C ASP A 181 8.93 -24.39 18.28
N LEU A 182 7.66 -24.33 18.65
CA LEU A 182 6.61 -23.68 17.85
C LEU A 182 6.92 -22.20 17.60
N GLN A 183 7.57 -21.54 18.54
CA GLN A 183 7.91 -20.11 18.48
C GLN A 183 8.98 -19.85 17.42
N ASN A 184 10.04 -20.65 17.37
CA ASN A 184 11.09 -20.56 16.36
C ASN A 184 10.59 -20.86 14.93
N LYS A 185 9.56 -21.70 14.81
CA LYS A 185 8.94 -22.05 13.52
C LYS A 185 8.07 -20.93 12.95
N VAL A 186 7.45 -20.13 13.80
CA VAL A 186 6.54 -19.04 13.39
C VAL A 186 7.27 -17.70 13.20
N ASP A 187 8.41 -17.52 13.84
CA ASP A 187 9.19 -16.27 13.82
C ASP A 187 9.50 -15.74 12.40
N PRO A 188 9.90 -16.57 11.41
CA PRO A 188 10.11 -16.08 10.03
C PRO A 188 8.89 -15.41 9.40
N TYR A 189 7.69 -15.88 9.72
CA TYR A 189 6.43 -15.32 9.19
C TYR A 189 6.06 -13.98 9.83
N LEU A 190 6.60 -13.71 11.02
CA LEU A 190 6.37 -12.46 11.76
C LEU A 190 7.42 -11.38 11.43
N ARG A 191 8.51 -11.73 10.72
CA ARG A 191 9.59 -10.81 10.38
C ARG A 191 9.15 -9.48 9.77
N PRO A 192 8.24 -9.42 8.80
CA PRO A 192 7.79 -8.15 8.24
C PRO A 192 7.18 -7.20 9.28
N LEU A 193 6.57 -7.74 10.34
CA LEU A 193 6.02 -6.96 11.44
C LEU A 193 7.13 -6.42 12.34
N TYR A 194 8.15 -7.22 12.62
CA TYR A 194 9.35 -6.77 13.34
C TYR A 194 10.09 -5.68 12.58
N ASP A 195 10.27 -5.84 11.26
CA ASP A 195 10.96 -4.85 10.42
C ASP A 195 10.26 -3.48 10.47
N ALA A 196 8.93 -3.46 10.41
CA ALA A 196 8.16 -2.24 10.53
C ALA A 196 8.31 -1.59 11.93
N LEU A 197 8.27 -2.38 13.01
CA LEU A 197 8.48 -1.89 14.37
C LEU A 197 9.91 -1.36 14.58
N TYR A 198 10.92 -2.04 14.04
CA TYR A 198 12.32 -1.61 14.11
C TYR A 198 12.55 -0.29 13.37
N ASP A 199 11.93 -0.10 12.21
CA ASP A 199 12.03 1.17 11.48
C ASP A 199 11.45 2.33 12.31
N MET A 200 10.33 2.10 12.99
CA MET A 200 9.61 3.15 13.73
C MET A 200 10.15 3.41 15.13
N LEU A 201 10.60 2.40 15.84
CA LEU A 201 11.02 2.50 17.24
C LEU A 201 12.53 2.39 17.44
N GLY A 202 13.25 1.77 16.51
CA GLY A 202 14.60 1.30 16.70
C GLY A 202 14.65 -0.02 17.50
N ALA A 203 15.70 -0.80 17.29
CA ALA A 203 15.82 -2.14 17.86
C ALA A 203 15.82 -2.15 19.40
N GLU A 204 16.62 -1.27 20.03
CA GLU A 204 16.73 -1.19 21.49
C GLU A 204 15.41 -0.82 22.16
N THR A 205 14.71 0.20 21.63
CA THR A 205 13.44 0.67 22.18
C THR A 205 12.35 -0.39 22.03
N PHE A 206 12.30 -1.04 20.86
CA PHE A 206 11.39 -2.15 20.63
C PHE A 206 11.61 -3.29 21.63
N GLN A 207 12.86 -3.73 21.80
CA GLN A 207 13.20 -4.81 22.73
C GLN A 207 12.75 -4.48 24.17
N LYS A 208 13.00 -3.27 24.65
CA LYS A 208 12.54 -2.81 25.97
C LYS A 208 11.01 -2.89 26.13
N TYR A 209 10.25 -2.51 25.10
CA TYR A 209 8.78 -2.59 25.14
C TYR A 209 8.27 -4.02 25.04
N GLN A 210 8.96 -4.89 24.30
CA GLN A 210 8.64 -6.29 24.19
C GLN A 210 8.88 -7.01 25.53
N GLU A 211 10.01 -6.79 26.19
CA GLU A 211 10.34 -7.34 27.51
C GLU A 211 9.33 -6.90 28.59
N ARG A 212 8.80 -5.69 28.49
CA ARG A 212 7.76 -5.17 29.39
C ARG A 212 6.35 -5.65 29.06
N GLY A 213 6.18 -6.39 27.95
CA GLY A 213 4.88 -6.80 27.47
C GLY A 213 3.99 -5.69 26.92
N SER A 214 4.56 -4.49 26.68
CA SER A 214 3.84 -3.37 26.05
C SER A 214 3.71 -3.56 24.53
N ILE A 215 4.62 -4.30 23.91
CA ILE A 215 4.55 -4.70 22.50
C ILE A 215 4.64 -6.20 22.42
N GLU A 216 3.67 -6.82 21.76
CA GLU A 216 3.57 -8.27 21.56
C GLU A 216 3.45 -8.58 20.07
N VAL A 217 4.28 -9.48 19.56
CA VAL A 217 4.17 -10.03 18.21
C VAL A 217 3.99 -11.54 18.36
N ALA A 218 2.83 -12.04 17.97
CA ALA A 218 2.47 -13.43 18.23
C ALA A 218 1.58 -14.04 17.12
N PRO A 219 1.58 -15.37 16.94
CA PRO A 219 0.65 -16.05 16.05
C PRO A 219 -0.81 -15.81 16.46
N LEU A 220 -1.70 -15.79 15.48
CA LEU A 220 -3.14 -15.60 15.70
C LEU A 220 -3.74 -16.60 16.71
N ALA A 221 -3.24 -17.84 16.75
CA ALA A 221 -3.71 -18.84 17.68
C ALA A 221 -3.57 -18.43 19.16
N TYR A 222 -2.59 -17.58 19.48
CA TYR A 222 -2.32 -17.11 20.86
C TYR A 222 -3.32 -16.03 21.33
N MET A 223 -4.19 -15.57 20.44
CA MET A 223 -5.25 -14.62 20.79
C MET A 223 -6.47 -15.31 21.40
N ARG A 224 -6.58 -16.62 21.28
CA ARG A 224 -7.75 -17.38 21.76
C ARG A 224 -7.91 -17.28 23.28
N GLY A 225 -9.15 -16.99 23.72
CA GLY A 225 -9.49 -16.91 25.15
C GLY A 225 -9.06 -15.62 25.84
N ARG A 226 -8.49 -14.67 25.11
CA ARG A 226 -8.04 -13.37 25.65
C ARG A 226 -9.12 -12.30 25.45
N THR A 227 -9.11 -11.28 26.31
CA THR A 227 -9.72 -9.98 26.07
C THR A 227 -8.60 -8.94 26.07
N LEU A 228 -8.54 -8.12 25.04
CA LEU A 228 -7.44 -7.21 24.79
C LEU A 228 -7.93 -5.78 25.01
N ASP A 229 -7.78 -5.31 26.26
CA ASP A 229 -8.14 -3.94 26.65
C ASP A 229 -6.98 -2.96 26.39
N ASP A 230 -7.30 -1.68 26.21
CA ASP A 230 -6.37 -0.56 26.03
C ASP A 230 -5.25 -0.85 25.01
N SER A 231 -5.59 -1.56 23.94
CA SER A 231 -4.64 -2.12 23.00
C SER A 231 -4.89 -1.67 21.56
N PHE A 232 -3.83 -1.41 20.81
CA PHE A 232 -3.89 -1.33 19.35
C PHE A 232 -3.50 -2.67 18.75
N ILE A 233 -4.46 -3.34 18.11
CA ILE A 233 -4.34 -4.72 17.68
C ILE A 233 -4.32 -4.77 16.16
N ILE A 234 -3.32 -5.43 15.57
CA ILE A 234 -3.20 -5.58 14.11
C ILE A 234 -3.22 -7.06 13.76
N LEU A 235 -4.14 -7.44 12.87
CA LEU A 235 -4.13 -8.74 12.20
C LEU A 235 -3.66 -8.56 10.77
N ASP A 236 -2.47 -9.04 10.47
CA ASP A 236 -1.88 -9.01 9.13
C ASP A 236 -2.12 -10.31 8.36
N GLU A 237 -2.11 -10.25 7.01
CA GLU A 237 -2.39 -11.38 6.09
C GLU A 237 -3.71 -12.11 6.42
N ALA A 238 -4.73 -11.33 6.77
CA ALA A 238 -6.00 -11.83 7.26
C ALA A 238 -6.79 -12.67 6.23
N GLN A 239 -6.47 -12.57 4.93
CA GLN A 239 -7.06 -13.43 3.91
C GLN A 239 -6.78 -14.91 4.15
N ASN A 240 -5.71 -15.21 4.90
CA ASN A 240 -5.28 -16.56 5.25
C ASN A 240 -5.88 -17.06 6.59
N THR A 241 -6.91 -16.40 7.10
CA THR A 241 -7.72 -16.88 8.21
C THR A 241 -8.92 -17.68 7.73
N THR A 242 -9.39 -18.65 8.52
CA THR A 242 -10.72 -19.22 8.35
C THR A 242 -11.79 -18.29 8.94
N LYS A 243 -13.07 -18.54 8.63
CA LYS A 243 -14.19 -17.79 9.23
C LYS A 243 -14.19 -17.84 10.75
N GLU A 244 -13.93 -19.01 11.30
CA GLU A 244 -13.87 -19.23 12.76
C GLU A 244 -12.71 -18.47 13.40
N GLN A 245 -11.55 -18.44 12.75
CA GLN A 245 -10.39 -17.70 13.21
C GLN A 245 -10.64 -16.19 13.16
N MET A 246 -11.23 -15.67 12.08
CA MET A 246 -11.60 -14.25 11.96
C MET A 246 -12.62 -13.86 13.04
N LYS A 247 -13.67 -14.63 13.23
CA LYS A 247 -14.66 -14.40 14.29
C LYS A 247 -14.03 -14.46 15.67
N MET A 248 -13.19 -15.46 15.91
CA MET A 248 -12.44 -15.61 17.16
C MET A 248 -11.61 -14.36 17.44
N PHE A 249 -10.88 -13.85 16.45
CA PHE A 249 -10.04 -12.66 16.58
C PHE A 249 -10.85 -11.38 16.85
N LEU A 250 -11.85 -11.11 16.05
CA LEU A 250 -12.70 -9.92 16.21
C LEU A 250 -13.35 -9.82 17.61
N THR A 251 -13.67 -10.99 18.19
CA THR A 251 -14.25 -11.07 19.54
C THR A 251 -13.21 -10.91 20.66
N ARG A 252 -11.94 -10.63 20.36
CA ARG A 252 -10.89 -10.28 21.34
C ARG A 252 -10.87 -8.79 21.69
N LEU A 253 -11.62 -7.97 20.94
CA LEU A 253 -11.70 -6.54 21.19
C LEU A 253 -12.17 -6.26 22.61
N GLY A 254 -11.34 -5.60 23.39
CA GLY A 254 -11.64 -5.11 24.73
C GLY A 254 -11.92 -3.61 24.77
N PHE A 255 -12.20 -3.09 25.94
CA PHE A 255 -12.47 -1.66 26.14
C PHE A 255 -11.21 -0.82 25.85
N GLY A 256 -11.39 0.39 25.31
CA GLY A 256 -10.28 1.29 24.99
C GLY A 256 -9.38 0.81 23.85
N SER A 257 -9.77 -0.25 23.14
CA SER A 257 -8.94 -0.88 22.11
C SER A 257 -9.38 -0.55 20.69
N LYS A 258 -8.44 -0.71 19.76
CA LYS A 258 -8.61 -0.52 18.32
C LYS A 258 -8.07 -1.72 17.57
N ILE A 259 -8.82 -2.18 16.55
CA ILE A 259 -8.41 -3.28 15.68
C ILE A 259 -8.19 -2.76 14.25
N VAL A 260 -7.07 -3.13 13.67
CA VAL A 260 -6.80 -2.96 12.24
C VAL A 260 -6.53 -4.33 11.63
N ILE A 261 -7.24 -4.64 10.55
CA ILE A 261 -7.12 -5.89 9.81
C ILE A 261 -6.58 -5.57 8.42
N THR A 262 -5.47 -6.20 8.04
CA THR A 262 -4.85 -6.01 6.72
C THR A 262 -4.86 -7.31 5.94
N GLY A 263 -5.04 -7.22 4.62
CA GLY A 263 -5.00 -8.40 3.76
C GLY A 263 -5.18 -8.11 2.27
N ASP A 264 -4.94 -9.16 1.48
CA ASP A 264 -5.13 -9.16 0.03
C ASP A 264 -6.01 -10.34 -0.37
N VAL A 265 -7.23 -10.06 -0.79
CA VAL A 265 -8.21 -11.09 -1.18
C VAL A 265 -7.84 -11.88 -2.44
N THR A 266 -6.78 -11.45 -3.14
CA THR A 266 -6.25 -12.15 -4.32
C THR A 266 -5.17 -13.17 -3.97
N GLN A 267 -4.54 -13.05 -2.79
CA GLN A 267 -3.42 -13.89 -2.32
C GLN A 267 -3.88 -14.81 -1.18
N ILE A 268 -4.77 -15.76 -1.48
CA ILE A 268 -5.31 -16.69 -0.50
C ILE A 268 -4.56 -18.01 -0.61
N ASP A 269 -3.82 -18.39 0.44
CA ASP A 269 -3.03 -19.61 0.54
C ASP A 269 -3.73 -20.71 1.38
N LEU A 270 -5.03 -20.53 1.66
CA LEU A 270 -5.82 -21.54 2.37
C LEU A 270 -6.04 -22.78 1.50
N PRO A 271 -6.12 -23.99 2.11
CA PRO A 271 -6.56 -25.19 1.40
C PRO A 271 -7.88 -24.98 0.68
N GLY A 272 -8.02 -25.56 -0.52
CA GLY A 272 -9.07 -25.25 -1.49
C GLY A 272 -10.54 -25.45 -1.04
N ASP A 273 -10.77 -26.12 0.08
CA ASP A 273 -12.07 -26.34 0.70
C ASP A 273 -12.44 -25.25 1.73
N LYS A 274 -11.52 -24.37 2.09
CA LYS A 274 -11.73 -23.35 3.11
C LYS A 274 -12.01 -21.97 2.51
N VAL A 275 -13.05 -21.31 3.02
CA VAL A 275 -13.38 -19.94 2.68
C VAL A 275 -12.56 -18.97 3.53
N SER A 276 -11.96 -17.96 2.88
CA SER A 276 -11.23 -16.90 3.57
C SER A 276 -12.12 -16.15 4.55
N GLY A 277 -11.68 -16.07 5.82
CA GLY A 277 -12.34 -15.31 6.87
C GLY A 277 -12.37 -13.81 6.56
N LEU A 278 -11.36 -13.28 5.86
CA LEU A 278 -11.38 -11.88 5.41
C LEU A 278 -12.51 -11.63 4.40
N LYS A 279 -12.66 -12.51 3.38
CA LYS A 279 -13.75 -12.38 2.42
C LYS A 279 -15.14 -12.43 3.08
N ASP A 280 -15.30 -13.32 4.04
CA ASP A 280 -16.55 -13.43 4.81
C ASP A 280 -16.78 -12.17 5.68
N ALA A 281 -15.77 -11.70 6.38
CA ALA A 281 -15.85 -10.50 7.22
C ALA A 281 -16.22 -9.24 6.43
N LEU A 282 -15.69 -9.08 5.21
CA LEU A 282 -16.04 -7.96 4.33
C LEU A 282 -17.53 -7.90 3.98
N GLN A 283 -18.18 -9.04 3.89
CA GLN A 283 -19.63 -9.13 3.60
C GLN A 283 -20.46 -8.97 4.88
N VAL A 284 -20.08 -9.66 5.95
CA VAL A 284 -20.86 -9.73 7.20
C VAL A 284 -20.79 -8.40 7.97
N LEU A 285 -19.66 -7.68 7.90
CA LEU A 285 -19.44 -6.44 8.65
C LEU A 285 -19.78 -5.17 7.86
N GLU A 286 -20.24 -5.30 6.64
CA GLU A 286 -20.64 -4.15 5.82
C GLU A 286 -21.81 -3.40 6.49
N GLY A 287 -21.65 -2.09 6.69
CA GLY A 287 -22.67 -1.24 7.31
C GLY A 287 -22.72 -1.30 8.84
N VAL A 288 -21.90 -2.11 9.51
CA VAL A 288 -21.81 -2.12 10.97
C VAL A 288 -21.20 -0.80 11.45
N LYS A 289 -21.87 -0.12 12.38
CA LYS A 289 -21.40 1.15 12.94
C LYS A 289 -20.03 0.97 13.60
N ASP A 290 -19.14 1.96 13.40
CA ASP A 290 -17.79 2.00 13.95
C ASP A 290 -16.83 0.92 13.38
N ILE A 291 -17.22 0.32 12.26
CA ILE A 291 -16.37 -0.53 11.43
C ILE A 291 -16.19 0.13 10.05
N ALA A 292 -14.95 0.31 9.63
CA ALA A 292 -14.62 0.84 8.31
C ALA A 292 -13.97 -0.22 7.43
N ILE A 293 -14.39 -0.30 6.17
CA ILE A 293 -13.78 -1.12 5.13
C ILE A 293 -13.12 -0.19 4.11
N CYS A 294 -11.78 -0.25 4.03
CA CYS A 294 -10.97 0.55 3.13
C CYS A 294 -10.39 -0.33 2.01
N LYS A 295 -10.75 -0.03 0.78
CA LYS A 295 -10.22 -0.72 -0.41
C LYS A 295 -9.11 0.12 -1.02
N LEU A 296 -7.88 -0.39 -0.96
CA LEU A 296 -6.74 0.15 -1.70
C LEU A 296 -6.63 -0.56 -3.05
N THR A 297 -6.14 0.15 -4.05
CA THR A 297 -6.09 -0.32 -5.43
C THR A 297 -4.64 -0.40 -5.94
N SER A 298 -4.46 -0.81 -7.17
CA SER A 298 -3.14 -0.77 -7.84
C SER A 298 -2.57 0.66 -7.92
N ALA A 299 -3.41 1.70 -7.95
CA ALA A 299 -2.98 3.09 -7.89
C ALA A 299 -2.29 3.46 -6.56
N ASP A 300 -2.60 2.73 -5.49
CA ASP A 300 -2.00 2.95 -4.17
C ASP A 300 -0.69 2.18 -3.94
N VAL A 301 -0.21 1.44 -4.95
CA VAL A 301 1.04 0.67 -4.84
C VAL A 301 2.24 1.61 -4.85
N VAL A 302 3.02 1.56 -3.77
CA VAL A 302 4.25 2.34 -3.57
C VAL A 302 5.42 1.37 -3.59
N ARG A 303 6.04 1.20 -4.76
CA ARG A 303 7.15 0.25 -4.99
C ARG A 303 8.25 0.88 -5.84
N HIS A 304 9.44 0.28 -5.76
CA HIS A 304 10.53 0.61 -6.68
C HIS A 304 10.08 0.31 -8.13
N ALA A 305 10.38 1.23 -9.06
CA ALA A 305 9.97 1.11 -10.47
C ALA A 305 10.32 -0.24 -11.11
N LEU A 306 11.57 -0.68 -10.91
CA LEU A 306 12.02 -1.97 -11.44
C LEU A 306 11.21 -3.16 -10.89
N VAL A 307 10.79 -3.12 -9.62
CA VAL A 307 9.94 -4.17 -9.05
C VAL A 307 8.58 -4.20 -9.72
N GLN A 308 8.01 -3.04 -10.06
CA GLN A 308 6.76 -2.98 -10.80
C GLN A 308 6.92 -3.53 -12.22
N GLU A 309 8.01 -3.25 -12.90
CA GLU A 309 8.31 -3.80 -14.22
C GLU A 309 8.49 -5.31 -14.20
N ILE A 310 9.17 -5.84 -13.18
CA ILE A 310 9.32 -7.29 -12.97
C ILE A 310 7.94 -7.94 -12.84
N ILE A 311 7.06 -7.41 -11.98
CA ILE A 311 5.71 -7.95 -11.79
C ILE A 311 4.93 -7.92 -13.12
N ASN A 312 4.93 -6.80 -13.81
CA ASN A 312 4.26 -6.65 -15.11
C ASN A 312 4.79 -7.62 -16.16
N ALA A 313 6.10 -7.96 -16.10
CA ALA A 313 6.70 -8.93 -17.00
C ALA A 313 6.21 -10.36 -16.72
N TYR A 314 6.12 -10.77 -15.44
CA TYR A 314 5.58 -12.06 -15.03
C TYR A 314 4.09 -12.20 -15.39
N GLU A 315 3.26 -11.19 -15.07
CA GLU A 315 1.84 -11.20 -15.45
C GLU A 315 1.63 -11.32 -16.96
N ARG A 316 2.44 -10.63 -17.77
CA ARG A 316 2.41 -10.78 -19.23
C ARG A 316 2.75 -12.18 -19.69
N ALA A 317 3.71 -12.83 -19.03
CA ALA A 317 4.09 -14.21 -19.34
C ALA A 317 2.96 -15.19 -18.98
N GLU A 318 2.32 -15.05 -17.83
CA GLU A 318 1.20 -15.88 -17.38
C GLU A 318 -0.01 -15.76 -18.29
N ARG A 319 -0.38 -14.54 -18.71
CA ARG A 319 -1.48 -14.30 -19.67
C ARG A 319 -1.21 -14.98 -21.03
N LYS A 320 0.06 -15.04 -21.49
CA LYS A 320 0.43 -15.74 -22.71
C LYS A 320 0.28 -17.26 -22.60
N VAL A 321 0.53 -17.81 -21.41
CA VAL A 321 0.38 -19.25 -21.14
C VAL A 321 -1.10 -19.65 -21.05
N GLN A 322 -1.96 -18.77 -20.51
CA GLN A 322 -3.40 -18.99 -20.36
C GLN A 322 -4.21 -18.71 -21.64
N ALA A 323 -3.62 -18.07 -22.66
CA ALA A 323 -4.29 -17.86 -23.93
C ALA A 323 -4.57 -19.21 -24.58
N PRO A 324 -5.83 -19.52 -24.99
CA PRO A 324 -6.17 -20.79 -25.63
C PRO A 324 -5.35 -20.92 -26.92
N LYS A 325 -4.65 -22.07 -27.08
CA LYS A 325 -3.95 -22.39 -28.32
C LYS A 325 -4.96 -22.27 -29.47
N PRO A 326 -4.61 -21.57 -30.58
CA PRO A 326 -5.52 -21.48 -31.73
C PRO A 326 -5.88 -22.90 -32.15
N ALA A 327 -7.18 -23.16 -32.29
CA ALA A 327 -7.72 -24.45 -32.74
C ALA A 327 -7.05 -24.79 -34.09
N TYR A 328 -6.28 -25.87 -34.07
CA TYR A 328 -5.63 -26.37 -35.27
C TYR A 328 -6.73 -26.87 -36.23
N ASN A 329 -6.99 -26.11 -37.31
CA ASN A 329 -7.96 -26.42 -38.30
C ASN A 329 -7.62 -27.80 -38.95
N ALA A 330 -8.37 -28.83 -38.56
CA ALA A 330 -8.27 -30.19 -39.09
C ALA A 330 -8.90 -30.33 -40.48
N ASP A 331 -9.16 -29.24 -41.19
CA ASP A 331 -9.90 -29.25 -42.48
C ASP A 331 -9.02 -29.36 -43.76
N LYS A 332 -7.79 -29.81 -43.68
CA LYS A 332 -6.94 -30.01 -44.86
C LYS A 332 -6.70 -31.48 -45.27
N LYS A 333 -7.44 -32.45 -44.71
CA LYS A 333 -7.23 -33.89 -45.07
C LYS A 333 -8.23 -34.50 -46.00
N ASN A 334 -9.25 -33.76 -46.49
CA ASN A 334 -10.28 -34.35 -47.37
C ASN A 334 -10.28 -33.86 -48.83
N ARG A 335 -9.22 -33.27 -49.33
CA ARG A 335 -9.09 -32.88 -50.76
C ARG A 335 -8.04 -33.62 -51.56
N ARG A 336 -7.66 -34.86 -51.18
CA ARG A 336 -6.83 -35.74 -52.03
C ARG A 336 -7.35 -37.15 -52.06
N LYS A 337 -8.61 -37.33 -52.46
CA LYS A 337 -9.16 -38.57 -53.00
C LYS A 337 -10.45 -38.23 -53.81
N LYS A 338 -10.28 -37.74 -55.00
CA LYS A 338 -11.15 -37.94 -56.16
C LYS A 338 -10.29 -37.82 -57.40
#